data_3d4f14c23a18d32d069ea7994881f0b1
#
_entry.id   3d4f14c23a18d32d069ea7994881f0b1
#
_cell.length_a   1.000
_cell.length_b   1.000
_cell.length_c   1.000
_cell.angle_alpha   90.00
_cell.angle_beta   90.00
_cell.angle_gamma   90.00
#
_symmetry.space_group_name_H-M   'P 1'
#
loop_
_entity.id
_entity.type
_entity.pdbx_description
1 polymer ?
#
loop_
_entity_poly.entity_id
_entity_poly.type
_entity_poly.pdbx_seq_one_letter_code
_entity_poly.pdbx_strand_id
1 'polypeptide(L)'
;VHLTPREQEKLLIFTAAEVARRRRARGLRLNHPEAVALITAEVLEGIRDGRTVAELMEAGLTILRRDEVMDGVPEMIDEVQVEGTFPDGTKLVTIHRPIR
;
A
#
# COMPACT_ATOMS: atom_id res chain seq x y z
N VAL A 1 18.98 14.34 13.02
CA VAL A 1 18.25 13.08 12.88
C VAL A 1 18.91 12.25 11.80
N HIS A 2 19.21 11.00 12.14
CA HIS A 2 19.82 10.07 11.21
C HIS A 2 18.85 8.94 10.94
N LEU A 3 18.27 8.94 9.73
CA LEU A 3 17.35 7.90 9.30
C LEU A 3 18.09 6.85 8.49
N THR A 4 17.77 5.58 8.71
CA THR A 4 18.28 4.50 7.87
C THR A 4 17.68 4.60 6.46
N PRO A 5 18.32 4.00 5.44
CA PRO A 5 17.72 3.94 4.10
C PRO A 5 16.31 3.34 4.08
N ARG A 6 16.05 2.33 4.91
CA ARG A 6 14.72 1.71 5.03
C ARG A 6 13.69 2.70 5.59
N GLU A 7 14.08 3.47 6.60
CA GLU A 7 13.20 4.49 7.17
C GLU A 7 12.91 5.60 6.17
N GLN A 8 13.93 6.03 5.41
CA GLN A 8 13.76 7.02 4.35
C GLN A 8 12.80 6.52 3.27
N GLU A 9 12.95 5.27 2.85
CA GLU A 9 12.07 4.65 1.85
C GLU A 9 10.62 4.63 2.32
N LYS A 10 10.37 4.25 3.57
CA LYS A 10 9.03 4.25 4.15
C LYS A 10 8.41 5.64 4.20
N LEU A 11 9.21 6.66 4.51
CA LEU A 11 8.74 8.04 4.50
C LEU A 11 8.39 8.51 3.09
N LEU A 12 9.16 8.10 2.08
CA LEU A 12 8.86 8.43 0.68
C LEU A 12 7.55 7.76 0.24
N ILE A 13 7.35 6.51 0.63
CA ILE A 13 6.10 5.78 0.36
C ILE A 13 4.93 6.51 1.03
N PHE A 14 5.09 6.91 2.28
CA PHE A 14 4.05 7.65 3.01
C PHE A 14 3.70 8.96 2.29
N THR A 15 4.70 9.71 1.86
CA THR A 15 4.49 10.97 1.13
C THR A 15 3.77 10.72 -0.19
N ALA A 16 4.19 9.72 -0.94
CA ALA A 16 3.53 9.34 -2.19
C ALA A 16 2.07 8.92 -1.97
N ALA A 17 1.82 8.16 -0.90
CA ALA A 17 0.48 7.74 -0.53
C ALA A 17 -0.41 8.93 -0.14
N GLU A 18 0.15 9.91 0.55
CA GLU A 18 -0.57 11.12 0.92
C GLU A 18 -0.99 11.92 -0.32
N VAL A 19 -0.10 12.04 -1.30
CA VAL A 19 -0.43 12.66 -2.58
C VAL A 19 -1.57 11.89 -3.26
N ALA A 20 -1.49 10.57 -3.26
CA ALA A 20 -2.52 9.71 -3.84
C ALA A 20 -3.87 9.92 -3.15
N ARG A 21 -3.90 9.98 -1.82
CA ARG A 21 -5.12 10.22 -1.05
C ARG A 21 -5.78 11.54 -1.42
N ARG A 22 -4.98 12.60 -1.53
CA ARG A 22 -5.48 13.93 -1.91
C ARG A 22 -6.07 13.95 -3.31
N ARG A 23 -5.43 13.23 -4.24
CA ARG A 23 -5.93 13.13 -5.61
C ARG A 23 -7.23 12.33 -5.67
N ARG A 24 -7.28 11.20 -4.97
CA ARG A 24 -8.50 10.39 -4.86
C ARG A 24 -9.65 11.20 -4.26
N ALA A 25 -9.38 11.98 -3.23
CA ALA A 25 -10.39 12.82 -2.57
C ALA A 25 -10.99 13.86 -3.52
N ARG A 26 -10.24 14.29 -4.54
CA ARG A 26 -10.73 15.21 -5.57
C ARG A 26 -11.44 14.48 -6.72
N GLY A 27 -11.64 13.18 -6.63
CA GLY A 27 -12.29 12.39 -7.66
C GLY A 27 -11.39 12.00 -8.83
N LEU A 28 -10.07 12.19 -8.70
CA LEU A 28 -9.15 11.78 -9.75
C LEU A 28 -8.86 10.28 -9.63
N ARG A 29 -8.77 9.62 -10.78
CA ARG A 29 -8.35 8.22 -10.85
C ARG A 29 -6.84 8.14 -10.64
N LEU A 30 -6.42 7.20 -9.82
CA LEU A 30 -5.01 7.02 -9.48
C LEU A 30 -4.25 6.29 -10.59
N ASN A 31 -3.01 6.71 -10.84
CA ASN A 31 -2.11 6.01 -11.74
C ASN A 31 -1.41 4.85 -11.00
N HIS A 32 -0.58 4.10 -11.72
CA HIS A 32 0.09 2.92 -11.18
C HIS A 32 0.92 3.23 -9.91
N PRO A 33 1.87 4.16 -9.93
CA PRO A 33 2.67 4.43 -8.71
C PRO A 33 1.85 4.97 -7.55
N GLU A 34 0.81 5.75 -7.81
CA GLU A 34 -0.09 6.24 -6.77
C GLU A 34 -0.85 5.09 -6.11
N ALA A 35 -1.36 4.18 -6.92
CA ALA A 35 -2.09 3.01 -6.41
C ALA A 35 -1.19 2.12 -5.56
N VAL A 36 0.01 1.81 -6.04
CA VAL A 36 0.97 0.98 -5.30
C VAL A 36 1.37 1.65 -3.98
N ALA A 37 1.64 2.95 -4.00
CA ALA A 37 2.03 3.68 -2.80
C ALA A 37 0.91 3.67 -1.76
N LEU A 38 -0.32 3.88 -2.17
CA LEU A 38 -1.46 3.89 -1.25
C LEU A 38 -1.68 2.52 -0.61
N ILE A 39 -1.67 1.46 -1.40
CA ILE A 39 -1.81 0.09 -0.88
C ILE A 39 -0.69 -0.22 0.10
N THR A 40 0.55 0.08 -0.27
CA THR A 40 1.72 -0.19 0.56
C THR A 40 1.62 0.55 1.90
N ALA A 41 1.27 1.83 1.88
CA ALA A 41 1.15 2.63 3.09
C ALA A 41 0.06 2.10 4.03
N GLU A 42 -1.10 1.71 3.49
CA GLU A 42 -2.19 1.15 4.28
C GLU A 42 -1.77 -0.18 4.94
N VAL A 43 -1.05 -1.02 4.21
CA VAL A 43 -0.54 -2.28 4.76
C VAL A 43 0.49 -2.01 5.87
N LEU A 44 1.40 -1.06 5.67
CA LEU A 44 2.38 -0.68 6.69
C LEU A 44 1.70 -0.20 7.98
N GLU A 45 0.65 0.62 7.84
CA GLU A 45 -0.10 1.09 9.01
C GLU A 45 -0.86 -0.05 9.69
N GLY A 46 -1.38 -0.98 8.92
CA GLY A 46 -2.01 -2.18 9.49
C GLY A 46 -1.02 -3.03 10.29
N ILE A 47 0.21 -3.15 9.82
CA ILE A 47 1.28 -3.83 10.57
C ILE A 47 1.54 -3.10 11.89
N ARG A 48 1.62 -1.79 11.84
CA ARG A 48 1.85 -0.95 13.03
C ARG A 48 0.70 -1.07 14.03
N ASP A 49 -0.52 -1.25 13.54
CA ASP A 49 -1.72 -1.44 14.37
C ASP A 49 -1.77 -2.84 15.02
N GLY A 50 -0.85 -3.73 14.68
CA GLY A 50 -0.80 -5.08 15.25
C GLY A 50 -1.65 -6.11 14.53
N ARG A 51 -2.09 -5.84 13.30
CA ARG A 51 -2.88 -6.80 12.53
C ARG A 51 -2.00 -7.94 12.03
N THR A 52 -2.61 -9.11 11.86
CA THR A 52 -1.90 -10.30 11.38
C THR A 52 -1.68 -10.25 9.86
N VAL A 53 -0.74 -11.07 9.37
CA VAL A 53 -0.51 -11.21 7.93
C VAL A 53 -1.80 -11.60 7.20
N ALA A 54 -2.54 -12.56 7.74
CA ALA A 54 -3.78 -13.03 7.12
C ALA A 54 -4.83 -11.90 7.03
N GLU A 55 -4.98 -11.13 8.11
CA GLU A 55 -5.91 -9.98 8.12
C GLU A 55 -5.51 -8.93 7.09
N LEU A 56 -4.22 -8.66 6.96
CA LEU A 56 -3.71 -7.66 6.02
C LEU A 56 -3.85 -8.11 4.57
N MET A 57 -3.70 -9.41 4.31
CA MET A 57 -3.91 -9.95 2.96
C MET A 57 -5.36 -9.76 2.51
N GLU A 58 -6.32 -9.90 3.40
CA GLU A 58 -7.73 -9.62 3.09
C GLU A 58 -8.03 -8.12 3.01
N ALA A 59 -7.56 -7.36 3.99
CA ALA A 59 -7.79 -5.92 4.04
C ALA A 59 -7.21 -5.21 2.81
N GLY A 60 -6.08 -5.71 2.30
CA GLY A 60 -5.44 -5.17 1.10
C GLY A 60 -6.30 -5.24 -0.15
N LEU A 61 -7.30 -6.11 -0.18
CA LEU A 61 -8.23 -6.23 -1.31
C LEU A 61 -9.34 -5.18 -1.30
N THR A 62 -9.44 -4.40 -0.24
CA THR A 62 -10.51 -3.42 -0.06
C THR A 62 -10.03 -1.96 -0.08
N ILE A 63 -8.74 -1.74 -0.31
CA ILE A 63 -8.16 -0.40 -0.27
C ILE A 63 -8.58 0.42 -1.48
N LEU A 64 -8.51 -0.15 -2.67
CA LEU A 64 -8.84 0.51 -3.93
C LEU A 64 -9.79 -0.34 -4.77
N ARG A 65 -10.83 0.32 -5.29
CA ARG A 65 -11.71 -0.28 -6.27
C ARG A 65 -11.19 -0.01 -7.69
N ARG A 66 -11.63 -0.82 -8.63
CA ARG A 66 -11.26 -0.68 -10.04
C ARG A 66 -11.64 0.71 -10.61
N ASP A 67 -12.73 1.27 -10.16
CA ASP A 67 -13.19 2.58 -10.64
C ASP A 67 -12.43 3.77 -10.01
N GLU A 68 -11.56 3.51 -9.07
CA GLU A 68 -10.73 4.53 -8.42
C GLU A 68 -9.35 4.69 -9.07
N VAL A 69 -9.03 3.86 -10.06
CA VAL A 69 -7.74 3.88 -10.75
C VAL A 69 -7.93 4.03 -12.25
N MET A 70 -6.87 4.45 -12.93
CA MET A 70 -6.89 4.61 -14.38
C MET A 70 -7.03 3.26 -15.07
N ASP A 71 -7.52 3.27 -16.30
CA ASP A 71 -7.66 2.06 -17.11
C ASP A 71 -6.30 1.35 -17.24
N GLY A 72 -6.31 0.04 -17.08
CA GLY A 72 -5.11 -0.78 -17.19
C GLY A 72 -4.30 -0.91 -15.89
N VAL A 73 -4.52 -0.04 -14.90
CA VAL A 73 -3.78 -0.11 -13.63
C VAL A 73 -4.05 -1.42 -12.89
N PRO A 74 -5.30 -1.91 -12.77
CA PRO A 74 -5.53 -3.17 -12.09
C PRO A 74 -4.74 -4.34 -12.67
N GLU A 75 -4.63 -4.40 -14.00
CA GLU A 75 -3.92 -5.47 -14.71
C GLU A 75 -2.41 -5.34 -14.61
N MET A 76 -1.89 -4.15 -14.30
CA MET A 76 -0.47 -3.92 -14.09
C MET A 76 0.02 -4.39 -12.72
N ILE A 77 -0.89 -4.61 -11.78
CA ILE A 77 -0.53 -4.95 -10.41
C ILE A 77 -1.00 -6.37 -10.09
N ASP A 78 -0.12 -7.34 -10.34
CA ASP A 78 -0.40 -8.75 -9.99
C ASP A 78 -0.36 -8.93 -8.49
N GLU A 79 0.56 -8.26 -7.83
CA GLU A 79 0.70 -8.33 -6.38
C GLU A 79 1.44 -7.11 -5.85
N VAL A 80 1.24 -6.83 -4.58
CA VAL A 80 2.02 -5.85 -3.84
C VAL A 80 2.65 -6.58 -2.65
N GLN A 81 3.96 -6.49 -2.52
CA GLN A 81 4.69 -7.09 -1.41
C GLN A 81 5.18 -6.02 -0.45
N VAL A 82 4.89 -6.20 0.81
CA VAL A 82 5.24 -5.22 1.85
C VAL A 82 5.98 -5.95 2.97
N GLU A 83 7.22 -5.54 3.21
CA GLU A 83 8.01 -6.03 4.33
C GLU A 83 7.76 -5.15 5.55
N GLY A 84 7.51 -5.77 6.69
CA GLY A 84 7.30 -5.06 7.92
C GLY A 84 7.70 -5.86 9.15
N THR A 85 7.82 -5.16 10.28
CA THR A 85 8.21 -5.78 11.55
C THR A 85 6.97 -6.08 12.38
N PHE A 86 6.76 -7.36 12.62
CA PHE A 86 5.69 -7.90 13.47
C PHE A 86 6.27 -8.22 14.85
N PRO A 87 5.43 -8.50 15.88
CA PRO A 87 5.93 -8.85 17.20
C PRO A 87 6.92 -10.03 17.21
N ASP A 88 6.75 -10.97 16.28
CA ASP A 88 7.60 -12.16 16.18
C ASP A 88 8.66 -12.07 15.07
N GLY A 89 8.90 -10.87 14.54
CA GLY A 89 9.99 -10.64 13.58
C GLY A 89 9.54 -10.00 12.28
N THR A 90 10.49 -9.84 11.38
CA THR A 90 10.24 -9.28 10.06
C THR A 90 9.56 -10.30 9.17
N LYS A 91 8.47 -9.89 8.52
CA LYS A 91 7.69 -10.75 7.63
C LYS A 91 7.32 -9.99 6.36
N LEU A 92 7.04 -10.75 5.32
CA LEU A 92 6.55 -10.23 4.05
C LEU A 92 5.04 -10.47 3.96
N VAL A 93 4.31 -9.39 3.66
CA VAL A 93 2.87 -9.47 3.37
C VAL A 93 2.70 -9.34 1.87
N THR A 94 2.07 -10.32 1.24
CA THR A 94 1.79 -10.28 -0.20
C THR A 94 0.30 -10.11 -0.42
N ILE A 95 -0.08 -9.02 -1.08
CA ILE A 95 -1.46 -8.77 -1.48
C ILE A 95 -1.59 -9.19 -2.94
N HIS A 96 -2.30 -10.29 -3.19
CA HIS A 96 -2.49 -10.80 -4.55
C HIS A 96 -3.65 -10.08 -5.23
N ARG A 97 -3.40 -9.58 -6.44
CA ARG A 97 -4.41 -8.89 -7.25
C ARG A 97 -5.24 -7.92 -6.42
N PRO A 98 -4.60 -6.89 -5.87
CA PRO A 98 -5.26 -6.01 -4.90
C PRO A 98 -6.44 -5.20 -5.47
N ILE A 99 -6.48 -4.99 -6.78
CA ILE A 99 -7.54 -4.21 -7.43
C ILE A 99 -8.28 -5.13 -8.41
N ARG A 100 -9.53 -5.41 -8.12
CA ARG A 100 -10.33 -6.40 -8.87
C ARG A 100 -11.60 -5.82 -9.54
#